data_b52a5ebe71eba139bead32106045e091
#
_entry.id   b52a5ebe71eba139bead32106045e091
#
_cell.length_a   1.000
_cell.length_b   1.000
_cell.length_c   1.000
_cell.angle_alpha   90.00
_cell.angle_beta   90.00
_cell.angle_gamma   90.00
#
_symmetry.space_group_name_H-M   'P 1'
#
loop_
_entity.id
_entity.type
_entity.pdbx_description
1 polymer ?
#
loop_
_entity_poly.entity_id
_entity_poly.type
_entity_poly.pdbx_seq_one_letter_code
_entity_poly.pdbx_strand_id
1 'polypeptide(L)'
;MEQTANTMPAATLGQYKGLAFTRRVRPVSDKAVEADIGNLARVHAPFVPVSAPAARGMRITLDFEGFLEGAPIPDSRMEAVTVVLGTGQLMPAAEEAVYGHCAGETFRFDFTYPADFRVPELSGRTAQFEICLHTVERKQVPPVDDALAKSLGFADLDALRESLREKKRLSHEANADRIAGAALLDMAGANLTVELPAELLAQNAEYQMNQLRQRLRKSKMTMELYCKSAGLTPEQVREGYRREAERQLRAMLAVRAI
;
A
#
# COMPACT_ATOMS: atom_id res chain seq x y z
N MET A 1 -8.27 -6.53 -43.87
CA MET A 1 -8.55 -6.32 -42.44
C MET A 1 -8.75 -4.84 -42.23
N GLU A 2 -10.00 -4.38 -42.33
CA GLU A 2 -10.35 -2.99 -42.12
C GLU A 2 -10.12 -2.64 -40.64
N GLN A 3 -9.22 -1.69 -40.42
CA GLN A 3 -9.13 -0.99 -39.14
C GLN A 3 -10.44 -0.24 -38.97
N THR A 4 -11.36 -0.78 -38.15
CA THR A 4 -12.48 -0.01 -37.64
C THR A 4 -11.90 1.17 -36.86
N ALA A 5 -11.83 2.32 -37.53
CA ALA A 5 -11.51 3.57 -36.92
C ALA A 5 -12.43 3.73 -35.69
N ASN A 6 -11.84 3.83 -34.51
CA ASN A 6 -12.53 4.03 -33.24
C ASN A 6 -13.13 5.46 -33.23
N THR A 7 -14.15 5.67 -34.05
CA THR A 7 -14.87 6.92 -34.14
C THR A 7 -15.76 7.00 -32.90
N MET A 8 -15.40 7.86 -31.96
CA MET A 8 -16.22 8.16 -30.81
C MET A 8 -17.62 8.55 -31.27
N PRO A 9 -18.69 8.05 -30.62
CA PRO A 9 -20.07 8.36 -31.04
C PRO A 9 -20.34 9.84 -30.95
N ALA A 10 -21.11 10.37 -31.91
CA ALA A 10 -21.56 11.74 -31.88
C ALA A 10 -22.48 11.95 -30.69
N ALA A 11 -22.22 12.99 -29.91
CA ALA A 11 -22.93 13.28 -28.68
C ALA A 11 -23.50 14.69 -28.75
N THR A 12 -24.75 14.85 -28.37
CA THR A 12 -25.41 16.16 -28.24
C THR A 12 -25.53 16.52 -26.78
N LEU A 13 -24.93 17.67 -26.42
CA LEU A 13 -24.90 18.16 -25.06
C LEU A 13 -26.28 18.68 -24.64
N GLY A 14 -26.81 18.13 -23.54
CA GLY A 14 -28.02 18.68 -22.90
C GLY A 14 -27.70 19.77 -21.89
N GLN A 15 -28.52 19.89 -20.85
CA GLN A 15 -28.28 20.88 -19.81
C GLN A 15 -27.00 20.53 -19.03
N TYR A 16 -25.99 21.41 -19.09
CA TYR A 16 -24.74 21.28 -18.32
C TYR A 16 -24.46 22.52 -17.47
N LYS A 17 -25.12 23.66 -17.74
CA LYS A 17 -25.02 24.87 -16.91
C LYS A 17 -26.16 24.92 -15.91
N GLY A 18 -25.87 25.51 -14.73
CA GLY A 18 -26.86 25.65 -13.66
C GLY A 18 -27.17 24.34 -12.93
N LEU A 19 -26.31 23.33 -13.06
CA LEU A 19 -26.40 22.09 -12.25
C LEU A 19 -26.12 22.39 -10.80
N ALA A 20 -27.00 21.91 -9.89
CA ALA A 20 -26.86 22.13 -8.46
C ALA A 20 -26.27 20.88 -7.78
N PHE A 21 -25.22 21.07 -7.01
CA PHE A 21 -24.60 20.04 -6.18
C PHE A 21 -24.23 20.59 -4.81
N THR A 22 -24.54 19.87 -3.75
CA THR A 22 -24.16 20.27 -2.38
C THR A 22 -22.76 19.77 -2.07
N ARG A 23 -21.79 20.68 -2.13
CA ARG A 23 -20.41 20.42 -1.71
C ARG A 23 -20.34 20.23 -0.19
N ARG A 24 -19.88 19.07 0.26
CA ARG A 24 -19.71 18.76 1.68
C ARG A 24 -18.24 18.56 2.02
N VAL A 25 -17.70 19.41 2.87
CA VAL A 25 -16.34 19.29 3.38
C VAL A 25 -16.41 18.59 4.74
N ARG A 26 -15.64 17.52 4.91
CA ARG A 26 -15.54 16.84 6.21
C ARG A 26 -14.76 17.73 7.17
N PRO A 27 -15.28 18.03 8.37
CA PRO A 27 -14.53 18.79 9.38
C PRO A 27 -13.30 18.02 9.85
N VAL A 28 -12.25 18.74 10.21
CA VAL A 28 -11.07 18.17 10.87
C VAL A 28 -11.34 18.05 12.35
N SER A 29 -11.22 16.84 12.91
CA SER A 29 -11.34 16.61 14.34
C SER A 29 -9.99 16.68 15.02
N ASP A 30 -9.95 17.21 16.25
CA ASP A 30 -8.71 17.25 17.06
C ASP A 30 -8.16 15.84 17.31
N LYS A 31 -9.04 14.84 17.50
CA LYS A 31 -8.64 13.45 17.62
C LYS A 31 -7.82 12.95 16.40
N ALA A 32 -8.17 13.40 15.20
CA ALA A 32 -7.44 13.03 13.98
C ALA A 32 -6.09 13.73 13.90
N VAL A 33 -5.97 14.95 14.42
CA VAL A 33 -4.71 15.70 14.52
C VAL A 33 -3.78 15.02 15.53
N GLU A 34 -4.27 14.72 16.74
CA GLU A 34 -3.48 14.05 17.77
C GLU A 34 -3.04 12.65 17.34
N ALA A 35 -3.87 11.91 16.60
CA ALA A 35 -3.48 10.63 16.03
C ALA A 35 -2.32 10.76 15.01
N ASP A 36 -2.31 11.82 14.20
CA ASP A 36 -1.19 12.08 13.27
C ASP A 36 0.07 12.45 14.03
N ILE A 37 -0.01 13.26 15.09
CA ILE A 37 1.15 13.59 15.94
C ILE A 37 1.73 12.32 16.57
N GLY A 38 0.87 11.47 17.13
CA GLY A 38 1.30 10.18 17.68
C GLY A 38 1.92 9.25 16.61
N ASN A 39 1.47 9.32 15.36
CA ASN A 39 2.09 8.60 14.24
C ASN A 39 3.47 9.20 13.91
N LEU A 40 3.59 10.52 13.85
CA LEU A 40 4.87 11.20 13.63
C LEU A 40 5.88 10.84 14.72
N ALA A 41 5.47 10.87 16.01
CA ALA A 41 6.31 10.44 17.12
C ALA A 41 6.83 9.01 16.94
N ARG A 42 5.97 8.08 16.51
CA ARG A 42 6.37 6.67 16.25
C ARG A 42 7.30 6.53 15.05
N VAL A 43 7.04 7.27 13.97
CA VAL A 43 7.85 7.21 12.74
C VAL A 43 9.25 7.74 13.01
N HIS A 44 9.34 8.87 13.71
CA HIS A 44 10.61 9.56 14.01
C HIS A 44 11.27 9.09 15.32
N ALA A 45 10.68 8.09 16.01
CA ALA A 45 11.25 7.53 17.21
C ALA A 45 12.68 6.99 16.95
N PRO A 46 13.70 7.44 17.72
CA PRO A 46 15.04 6.91 17.62
C PRO A 46 15.07 5.45 18.08
N PHE A 47 16.00 4.70 17.51
CA PHE A 47 16.35 3.40 18.03
C PHE A 47 17.41 3.55 19.13
N VAL A 48 17.17 2.93 20.28
CA VAL A 48 18.09 2.94 21.42
C VAL A 48 18.48 1.51 21.78
N PRO A 49 19.77 1.28 22.12
CA PRO A 49 20.23 -0.03 22.56
C PRO A 49 19.45 -0.52 23.79
N VAL A 50 19.14 -1.82 23.82
CA VAL A 50 18.47 -2.46 24.94
C VAL A 50 19.11 -3.81 25.24
N SER A 51 19.11 -4.21 26.52
CA SER A 51 19.57 -5.54 26.94
C SER A 51 18.43 -6.59 26.89
N ALA A 52 17.39 -6.34 26.13
CA ALA A 52 16.25 -7.24 25.96
C ALA A 52 16.48 -8.20 24.79
N PRO A 53 15.89 -9.39 24.80
CA PRO A 53 15.91 -10.30 23.66
C PRO A 53 15.34 -9.66 22.40
N ALA A 54 15.91 -10.01 21.26
CA ALA A 54 15.47 -9.54 19.95
C ALA A 54 14.02 -9.95 19.68
N ALA A 55 13.22 -8.99 19.23
CA ALA A 55 11.80 -9.17 18.96
C ALA A 55 11.39 -8.38 17.72
N ARG A 56 10.23 -8.72 17.17
CA ARG A 56 9.68 -8.05 15.97
C ARG A 56 9.57 -6.54 16.15
N GLY A 57 10.02 -5.78 15.15
CA GLY A 57 10.06 -4.32 15.14
C GLY A 57 11.31 -3.72 15.79
N MET A 58 12.19 -4.52 16.36
CA MET A 58 13.49 -4.09 16.84
C MET A 58 14.49 -4.01 15.69
N ARG A 59 15.46 -3.10 15.79
CA ARG A 59 16.61 -3.01 14.91
C ARG A 59 17.75 -3.80 15.52
N ILE A 60 18.40 -4.60 14.70
CA ILE A 60 19.56 -5.40 15.12
C ILE A 60 20.72 -5.13 14.18
N THR A 61 21.93 -5.29 14.69
CA THR A 61 23.15 -5.37 13.89
C THR A 61 23.80 -6.73 14.15
N LEU A 62 24.10 -7.46 13.08
CA LEU A 62 24.63 -8.81 13.16
C LEU A 62 25.67 -9.08 12.07
N ASP A 63 26.52 -10.09 12.32
CA ASP A 63 27.26 -10.78 11.28
C ASP A 63 26.54 -12.10 10.96
N PHE A 64 26.69 -12.52 9.71
CA PHE A 64 26.01 -13.71 9.19
C PHE A 64 26.96 -14.46 8.27
N GLU A 65 27.13 -15.77 8.46
CA GLU A 65 27.97 -16.63 7.62
C GLU A 65 27.34 -18.02 7.48
N GLY A 66 27.36 -18.55 6.25
CA GLY A 66 26.82 -19.86 5.93
C GLY A 66 27.92 -20.91 5.74
N PHE A 67 27.66 -22.13 6.20
CA PHE A 67 28.55 -23.28 6.10
C PHE A 67 27.82 -24.46 5.47
N LEU A 68 28.46 -25.15 4.55
CA LEU A 68 27.97 -26.39 3.97
C LEU A 68 28.98 -27.52 4.30
N GLU A 69 28.53 -28.53 5.06
CA GLU A 69 29.40 -29.63 5.52
C GLU A 69 30.68 -29.16 6.25
N GLY A 70 30.56 -28.03 6.95
CA GLY A 70 31.66 -27.43 7.73
C GLY A 70 32.57 -26.47 6.91
N ALA A 71 32.41 -26.40 5.60
CA ALA A 71 33.13 -25.43 4.75
C ALA A 71 32.31 -24.15 4.56
N PRO A 72 32.91 -22.96 4.58
CA PRO A 72 32.18 -21.72 4.34
C PRO A 72 31.64 -21.68 2.91
N ILE A 73 30.37 -21.22 2.78
CA ILE A 73 29.73 -21.02 1.49
C ILE A 73 30.31 -19.74 0.89
N PRO A 74 30.84 -19.75 -0.34
CA PRO A 74 31.34 -18.55 -0.99
C PRO A 74 30.29 -17.43 -1.01
N ASP A 75 30.72 -16.19 -0.76
CA ASP A 75 29.88 -14.97 -0.74
C ASP A 75 28.71 -14.99 0.23
N SER A 76 28.71 -15.92 1.21
CA SER A 76 27.64 -15.95 2.24
C SER A 76 27.92 -15.07 3.45
N ARG A 77 29.18 -14.62 3.62
CA ARG A 77 29.58 -13.79 4.77
C ARG A 77 29.12 -12.35 4.59
N MET A 78 28.40 -11.86 5.58
CA MET A 78 27.98 -10.47 5.69
C MET A 78 28.34 -9.95 7.08
N GLU A 79 28.96 -8.77 7.16
CA GLU A 79 29.41 -8.18 8.41
C GLU A 79 28.66 -6.89 8.72
N ALA A 80 28.38 -6.65 9.98
CA ALA A 80 27.72 -5.44 10.51
C ALA A 80 26.41 -5.09 9.79
N VAL A 81 25.64 -6.09 9.38
CA VAL A 81 24.35 -5.88 8.70
C VAL A 81 23.34 -5.39 9.70
N THR A 82 22.75 -4.23 9.40
CA THR A 82 21.71 -3.63 10.24
C THR A 82 20.35 -3.82 9.57
N VAL A 83 19.42 -4.46 10.28
CA VAL A 83 18.06 -4.76 9.80
C VAL A 83 17.02 -4.49 10.88
N VAL A 84 15.77 -4.28 10.44
CA VAL A 84 14.61 -4.22 11.35
C VAL A 84 13.82 -5.52 11.22
N LEU A 85 13.70 -6.23 12.32
CA LEU A 85 13.00 -7.52 12.37
C LEU A 85 11.50 -7.35 12.03
N GLY A 86 10.96 -8.24 11.22
CA GLY A 86 9.58 -8.21 10.75
C GLY A 86 9.35 -7.41 9.49
N THR A 87 10.42 -6.89 8.84
CA THR A 87 10.32 -6.13 7.58
C THR A 87 10.66 -6.97 6.34
N GLY A 88 11.10 -8.21 6.53
CA GLY A 88 11.50 -9.11 5.43
C GLY A 88 12.88 -8.77 4.84
N GLN A 89 13.73 -8.06 5.57
CA GLN A 89 15.11 -7.75 5.18
C GLN A 89 16.07 -8.93 5.39
N LEU A 90 15.73 -9.83 6.31
CA LEU A 90 16.39 -11.12 6.50
C LEU A 90 15.57 -12.24 5.87
N MET A 91 16.25 -13.34 5.52
CA MET A 91 15.55 -14.56 5.16
C MET A 91 14.69 -15.05 6.34
N PRO A 92 13.46 -15.57 6.09
CA PRO A 92 12.54 -15.93 7.18
C PRO A 92 13.12 -16.85 8.24
N ALA A 93 13.93 -17.82 7.85
CA ALA A 93 14.57 -18.75 8.79
C ALA A 93 15.61 -18.06 9.69
N ALA A 94 16.39 -17.12 9.15
CA ALA A 94 17.34 -16.34 9.95
C ALA A 94 16.61 -15.39 10.90
N GLU A 95 15.51 -14.77 10.42
CA GLU A 95 14.70 -13.90 11.26
C GLU A 95 14.09 -14.65 12.45
N GLU A 96 13.55 -15.87 12.20
CA GLU A 96 13.00 -16.71 13.25
C GLU A 96 14.07 -17.17 14.24
N ALA A 97 15.27 -17.49 13.75
CA ALA A 97 16.39 -17.90 14.60
C ALA A 97 16.91 -16.77 15.50
N VAL A 98 16.80 -15.52 15.08
CA VAL A 98 17.25 -14.35 15.88
C VAL A 98 16.30 -14.04 17.03
N TYR A 99 15.01 -14.35 16.92
CA TYR A 99 14.07 -14.04 17.99
C TYR A 99 14.44 -14.71 19.30
N GLY A 100 14.43 -13.93 20.38
CA GLY A 100 14.75 -14.39 21.72
C GLY A 100 16.23 -14.32 22.10
N HIS A 101 17.15 -14.09 21.16
CA HIS A 101 18.57 -13.89 21.43
C HIS A 101 18.88 -12.45 21.84
N CYS A 102 19.93 -12.29 22.65
CA CYS A 102 20.41 -11.01 23.15
C CYS A 102 21.67 -10.53 22.42
N ALA A 103 21.94 -9.24 22.52
CA ALA A 103 23.18 -8.67 22.01
C ALA A 103 24.40 -9.35 22.64
N GLY A 104 25.41 -9.65 21.82
CA GLY A 104 26.64 -10.35 22.21
C GLY A 104 26.56 -11.88 22.04
N GLU A 105 25.40 -12.45 21.72
CA GLU A 105 25.26 -13.89 21.50
C GLU A 105 25.69 -14.28 20.09
N THR A 106 26.34 -15.46 20.00
CA THR A 106 26.61 -16.16 18.74
C THR A 106 25.88 -17.48 18.77
N PHE A 107 25.11 -17.76 17.74
CA PHE A 107 24.30 -18.97 17.64
C PHE A 107 24.23 -19.47 16.21
N ARG A 108 23.79 -20.71 16.03
CA ARG A 108 23.67 -21.37 14.73
C ARG A 108 22.29 -21.88 14.52
N PHE A 109 21.87 -21.92 13.26
CA PHE A 109 20.64 -22.57 12.84
C PHE A 109 20.86 -23.28 11.50
N ASP A 110 20.06 -24.31 11.26
CA ASP A 110 20.10 -25.07 10.03
C ASP A 110 19.01 -24.57 9.07
N PHE A 111 19.37 -24.48 7.79
CA PHE A 111 18.43 -24.12 6.74
C PHE A 111 18.58 -25.10 5.57
N THR A 112 17.47 -25.73 5.17
CA THR A 112 17.43 -26.61 4.01
C THR A 112 16.97 -25.83 2.78
N TYR A 113 17.82 -25.75 1.78
CA TYR A 113 17.48 -25.11 0.52
C TYR A 113 16.41 -25.91 -0.25
N PRO A 114 15.48 -25.25 -0.93
CA PRO A 114 14.52 -25.91 -1.81
C PRO A 114 15.21 -26.76 -2.88
N ALA A 115 14.55 -27.83 -3.34
CA ALA A 115 15.11 -28.73 -4.36
C ALA A 115 15.27 -28.06 -5.74
N ASP A 116 14.57 -26.94 -5.97
CA ASP A 116 14.62 -26.11 -7.17
C ASP A 116 15.43 -24.80 -6.98
N PHE A 117 16.33 -24.79 -5.98
CA PHE A 117 17.13 -23.60 -5.72
C PHE A 117 18.09 -23.31 -6.87
N ARG A 118 18.26 -22.03 -7.20
CA ARG A 118 19.00 -21.54 -8.37
C ARG A 118 20.47 -21.97 -8.41
N VAL A 119 21.10 -22.21 -7.26
CA VAL A 119 22.49 -22.67 -7.15
C VAL A 119 22.47 -24.20 -6.96
N PRO A 120 22.89 -24.99 -7.99
CA PRO A 120 22.79 -26.45 -7.95
C PRO A 120 23.52 -27.11 -6.77
N GLU A 121 24.65 -26.52 -6.36
CA GLU A 121 25.48 -27.03 -5.24
C GLU A 121 24.79 -26.93 -3.90
N LEU A 122 23.78 -26.06 -3.77
CA LEU A 122 22.99 -25.84 -2.56
C LEU A 122 21.59 -26.47 -2.62
N SER A 123 21.14 -26.83 -3.82
CA SER A 123 19.78 -27.33 -4.06
C SER A 123 19.51 -28.60 -3.27
N GLY A 124 18.44 -28.59 -2.44
CA GLY A 124 18.04 -29.71 -1.59
C GLY A 124 18.97 -30.01 -0.41
N ARG A 125 20.05 -29.23 -0.22
CA ARG A 125 21.03 -29.47 0.85
C ARG A 125 20.72 -28.60 2.07
N THR A 126 21.11 -29.10 3.25
CA THR A 126 21.04 -28.36 4.49
C THR A 126 22.36 -27.67 4.76
N ALA A 127 22.32 -26.35 4.89
CA ALA A 127 23.43 -25.52 5.31
C ALA A 127 23.23 -25.06 6.75
N GLN A 128 24.32 -24.92 7.48
CA GLN A 128 24.34 -24.33 8.82
C GLN A 128 24.76 -22.87 8.71
N PHE A 129 23.99 -21.99 9.32
CA PHE A 129 24.29 -20.55 9.37
C PHE A 129 24.67 -20.14 10.78
N GLU A 130 25.73 -19.35 10.90
CA GLU A 130 26.15 -18.72 12.13
C GLU A 130 25.78 -17.25 12.13
N ILE A 131 25.20 -16.78 13.23
CA ILE A 131 24.85 -15.38 13.47
C ILE A 131 25.59 -14.91 14.72
N CYS A 132 26.30 -13.78 14.61
CA CYS A 132 26.82 -13.05 15.74
C CYS A 132 25.99 -11.76 15.91
N LEU A 133 25.21 -11.66 16.97
CA LEU A 133 24.31 -10.55 17.22
C LEU A 133 25.01 -9.44 18.01
N HIS A 134 25.38 -8.34 17.36
CA HIS A 134 26.16 -7.27 17.99
C HIS A 134 25.28 -6.34 18.83
N THR A 135 24.16 -5.88 18.27
CA THR A 135 23.27 -4.94 18.97
C THR A 135 21.82 -5.31 18.79
N VAL A 136 21.03 -5.02 19.82
CA VAL A 136 19.58 -5.06 19.79
C VAL A 136 19.08 -3.68 20.23
N GLU A 137 18.27 -3.05 19.40
CA GLU A 137 17.79 -1.70 19.63
C GLU A 137 16.27 -1.65 19.46
N ARG A 138 15.61 -0.89 20.32
CA ARG A 138 14.16 -0.69 20.27
C ARG A 138 13.83 0.76 19.98
N LYS A 139 12.76 0.99 19.21
CA LYS A 139 12.22 2.34 19.05
C LYS A 139 11.75 2.88 20.39
N GLN A 140 12.29 4.01 20.79
CA GLN A 140 11.85 4.77 21.96
C GLN A 140 10.99 5.93 21.49
N VAL A 141 9.67 5.75 21.54
CA VAL A 141 8.73 6.80 21.14
C VAL A 141 8.83 7.95 22.13
N PRO A 142 9.22 9.16 21.66
CA PRO A 142 9.32 10.33 22.55
C PRO A 142 7.94 10.77 23.03
N PRO A 143 7.85 11.47 24.15
CA PRO A 143 6.62 12.13 24.57
C PRO A 143 6.18 13.15 23.50
N VAL A 144 4.87 13.39 23.45
CA VAL A 144 4.28 14.38 22.56
C VAL A 144 4.36 15.75 23.25
N ASP A 145 5.43 16.46 23.00
CA ASP A 145 5.75 17.75 23.62
C ASP A 145 6.43 18.71 22.62
N ASP A 146 6.84 19.87 23.09
CA ASP A 146 7.55 20.87 22.28
C ASP A 146 8.91 20.39 21.78
N ALA A 147 9.57 19.46 22.49
CA ALA A 147 10.83 18.90 22.05
C ALA A 147 10.64 18.06 20.79
N LEU A 148 9.58 17.26 20.74
CA LEU A 148 9.18 16.51 19.54
C LEU A 148 8.89 17.49 18.40
N ALA A 149 8.08 18.54 18.63
CA ALA A 149 7.74 19.51 17.60
C ALA A 149 8.99 20.20 17.03
N LYS A 150 9.93 20.59 17.87
CA LYS A 150 11.22 21.19 17.47
C LYS A 150 12.07 20.21 16.64
N SER A 151 12.10 18.93 17.01
CA SER A 151 12.81 17.91 16.23
C SER A 151 12.24 17.71 14.84
N LEU A 152 10.94 18.04 14.64
CA LEU A 152 10.23 18.00 13.38
C LEU A 152 10.27 19.34 12.61
N GLY A 153 10.98 20.36 13.15
CA GLY A 153 11.16 21.66 12.51
C GLY A 153 10.06 22.69 12.83
N PHE A 154 9.25 22.46 13.86
CA PHE A 154 8.23 23.40 14.32
C PHE A 154 8.69 24.16 15.57
N ALA A 155 8.14 25.35 15.81
CA ALA A 155 8.50 26.17 16.97
C ALA A 155 8.08 25.50 18.29
N ASP A 156 6.87 24.94 18.32
CA ASP A 156 6.26 24.29 19.47
C ASP A 156 5.16 23.30 19.02
N LEU A 157 4.54 22.61 19.95
CA LEU A 157 3.52 21.62 19.69
C LEU A 157 2.24 22.22 19.08
N ASP A 158 1.91 23.47 19.42
CA ASP A 158 0.72 24.14 18.88
C ASP A 158 0.94 24.52 17.41
N ALA A 159 2.14 24.96 17.03
CA ALA A 159 2.50 25.17 15.63
C ALA A 159 2.43 23.89 14.81
N LEU A 160 2.87 22.75 15.36
CA LEU A 160 2.72 21.45 14.73
C LEU A 160 1.24 21.06 14.57
N ARG A 161 0.43 21.24 15.60
CA ARG A 161 -1.03 20.97 15.56
C ARG A 161 -1.71 21.79 14.48
N GLU A 162 -1.42 23.09 14.41
CA GLU A 162 -2.04 23.98 13.43
C GLU A 162 -1.63 23.60 12.00
N SER A 163 -0.36 23.30 11.78
CA SER A 163 0.14 22.83 10.48
C SER A 163 -0.56 21.56 10.01
N LEU A 164 -0.73 20.58 10.91
CA LEU A 164 -1.41 19.32 10.59
C LEU A 164 -2.92 19.53 10.37
N ARG A 165 -3.55 20.41 11.14
CA ARG A 165 -4.96 20.79 10.97
C ARG A 165 -5.20 21.42 9.61
N GLU A 166 -4.34 22.37 9.23
CA GLU A 166 -4.43 23.06 7.96
C GLU A 166 -4.18 22.08 6.78
N LYS A 167 -3.17 21.22 6.87
CA LYS A 167 -2.91 20.19 5.87
C LYS A 167 -4.11 19.25 5.66
N LYS A 168 -4.76 18.83 6.76
CA LYS A 168 -5.98 18.02 6.68
C LYS A 168 -7.15 18.81 6.10
N ARG A 169 -7.32 20.07 6.50
CA ARG A 169 -8.36 20.95 5.96
C ARG A 169 -8.25 21.06 4.45
N LEU A 170 -7.07 21.39 3.95
CA LEU A 170 -6.80 21.49 2.50
C LEU A 170 -7.04 20.14 1.79
N SER A 171 -6.63 19.03 2.39
CA SER A 171 -6.89 17.69 1.85
C SER A 171 -8.39 17.36 1.77
N HIS A 172 -9.15 17.71 2.81
CA HIS A 172 -10.60 17.49 2.84
C HIS A 172 -11.32 18.38 1.82
N GLU A 173 -10.88 19.63 1.64
CA GLU A 173 -11.42 20.56 0.63
C GLU A 173 -11.14 20.05 -0.78
N ALA A 174 -9.88 19.69 -1.08
CA ALA A 174 -9.52 19.14 -2.39
C ALA A 174 -10.30 17.85 -2.70
N ASN A 175 -10.52 16.99 -1.68
CA ASN A 175 -11.35 15.80 -1.87
C ASN A 175 -12.83 16.15 -2.11
N ALA A 176 -13.36 17.15 -1.40
CA ALA A 176 -14.73 17.62 -1.61
C ALA A 176 -14.90 18.22 -3.01
N ASP A 177 -13.91 18.97 -3.51
CA ASP A 177 -13.91 19.55 -4.87
C ASP A 177 -13.83 18.45 -5.93
N ARG A 178 -12.99 17.43 -5.72
CA ARG A 178 -12.92 16.28 -6.62
C ARG A 178 -14.25 15.52 -6.69
N ILE A 179 -14.91 15.31 -5.54
CA ILE A 179 -16.23 14.66 -5.49
C ILE A 179 -17.29 15.51 -6.17
N ALA A 180 -17.29 16.83 -5.91
CA ALA A 180 -18.23 17.75 -6.54
C ALA A 180 -18.03 17.79 -8.05
N GLY A 181 -16.80 17.91 -8.53
CA GLY A 181 -16.47 17.88 -9.95
C GLY A 181 -16.92 16.60 -10.64
N ALA A 182 -16.65 15.43 -10.02
CA ALA A 182 -17.12 14.15 -10.57
C ALA A 182 -18.66 14.06 -10.62
N ALA A 183 -19.35 14.50 -9.58
CA ALA A 183 -20.81 14.49 -9.55
C ALA A 183 -21.42 15.43 -10.60
N LEU A 184 -20.85 16.63 -10.79
CA LEU A 184 -21.30 17.54 -11.84
C LEU A 184 -21.07 16.99 -13.24
N LEU A 185 -19.94 16.32 -13.47
CA LEU A 185 -19.66 15.65 -14.74
C LEU A 185 -20.62 14.47 -14.98
N ASP A 186 -20.94 13.72 -13.96
CA ASP A 186 -21.93 12.64 -14.05
C ASP A 186 -23.32 13.19 -14.39
N MET A 187 -23.72 14.28 -13.76
CA MET A 187 -25.00 14.95 -14.07
C MET A 187 -25.03 15.50 -15.51
N ALA A 188 -23.94 16.13 -15.97
CA ALA A 188 -23.83 16.59 -17.35
C ALA A 188 -23.84 15.42 -18.34
N GLY A 189 -23.14 14.32 -18.00
CA GLY A 189 -23.14 13.08 -18.78
C GLY A 189 -24.51 12.40 -18.85
N ALA A 190 -25.28 12.43 -17.76
CA ALA A 190 -26.66 11.92 -17.74
C ALA A 190 -27.58 12.70 -18.67
N ASN A 191 -27.35 14.02 -18.81
CA ASN A 191 -28.11 14.88 -19.72
C ASN A 191 -27.63 14.83 -21.19
N LEU A 192 -26.59 14.01 -21.48
CA LEU A 192 -26.04 13.86 -22.81
C LEU A 192 -26.93 12.90 -23.63
N THR A 193 -27.33 13.35 -24.85
CA THR A 193 -27.97 12.47 -25.84
C THR A 193 -26.88 11.82 -26.68
N VAL A 194 -26.69 10.52 -26.48
CA VAL A 194 -25.69 9.71 -27.19
C VAL A 194 -26.12 8.24 -27.22
N GLU A 195 -25.92 7.61 -28.35
CA GLU A 195 -26.05 6.17 -28.52
C GLU A 195 -24.66 5.54 -28.32
N LEU A 196 -24.47 4.87 -27.19
CA LEU A 196 -23.24 4.14 -26.91
C LEU A 196 -23.32 2.72 -27.47
N PRO A 197 -22.36 2.30 -28.33
CA PRO A 197 -22.35 0.96 -28.86
C PRO A 197 -22.27 -0.07 -27.72
N ALA A 198 -23.22 -1.04 -27.72
CA ALA A 198 -23.26 -2.07 -26.68
C ALA A 198 -21.97 -2.88 -26.58
N GLU A 199 -21.29 -3.05 -27.73
CA GLU A 199 -20.02 -3.76 -27.83
C GLU A 199 -18.90 -3.02 -27.08
N LEU A 200 -18.83 -1.69 -27.19
CA LEU A 200 -17.85 -0.85 -26.48
C LEU A 200 -18.05 -0.95 -24.96
N LEU A 201 -19.29 -0.94 -24.49
CA LEU A 201 -19.62 -1.11 -23.08
C LEU A 201 -19.26 -2.51 -22.58
N ALA A 202 -19.51 -3.54 -23.38
CA ALA A 202 -19.17 -4.92 -23.04
C ALA A 202 -17.64 -5.13 -22.97
N GLN A 203 -16.88 -4.60 -23.92
CA GLN A 203 -15.41 -4.65 -23.93
C GLN A 203 -14.82 -3.94 -22.69
N ASN A 204 -15.34 -2.78 -22.33
CA ASN A 204 -14.89 -2.04 -21.16
C ASN A 204 -15.22 -2.78 -19.85
N ALA A 205 -16.42 -3.36 -19.75
CA ALA A 205 -16.80 -4.18 -18.60
C ALA A 205 -15.89 -5.41 -18.45
N GLU A 206 -15.57 -6.10 -19.55
CA GLU A 206 -14.67 -7.25 -19.51
C GLU A 206 -13.24 -6.85 -19.14
N TYR A 207 -12.75 -5.71 -19.62
CA TYR A 207 -11.47 -5.16 -19.18
C TYR A 207 -11.45 -4.94 -17.66
N GLN A 208 -12.48 -4.31 -17.08
CA GLN A 208 -12.60 -4.10 -15.63
C GLN A 208 -12.69 -5.42 -14.85
N MET A 209 -13.43 -6.40 -15.37
CA MET A 209 -13.50 -7.75 -14.81
C MET A 209 -12.12 -8.43 -14.77
N ASN A 210 -11.32 -8.28 -15.83
CA ASN A 210 -9.97 -8.81 -15.87
C ASN A 210 -9.04 -8.13 -14.87
N GLN A 211 -9.15 -6.81 -14.71
CA GLN A 211 -8.43 -6.06 -13.67
C GLN A 211 -8.82 -6.52 -12.26
N LEU A 212 -10.10 -6.78 -12.01
CA LEU A 212 -10.56 -7.35 -10.75
C LEU A 212 -9.95 -8.74 -10.53
N ARG A 213 -10.00 -9.63 -11.52
CA ARG A 213 -9.40 -10.97 -11.43
C ARG A 213 -7.92 -10.91 -11.07
N GLN A 214 -7.16 -10.00 -11.69
CA GLN A 214 -5.74 -9.81 -11.38
C GLN A 214 -5.51 -9.33 -9.94
N ARG A 215 -6.31 -8.37 -9.45
CA ARG A 215 -6.23 -7.88 -8.06
C ARG A 215 -6.53 -9.00 -7.06
N LEU A 216 -7.58 -9.78 -7.32
CA LEU A 216 -7.95 -10.91 -6.47
C LEU A 216 -6.85 -11.99 -6.41
N ARG A 217 -6.21 -12.31 -7.56
CA ARG A 217 -5.07 -13.23 -7.60
C ARG A 217 -3.90 -12.77 -6.73
N LYS A 218 -3.56 -11.47 -6.79
CA LYS A 218 -2.50 -10.89 -5.93
C LYS A 218 -2.82 -11.01 -4.44
N SER A 219 -4.10 -10.94 -4.09
CA SER A 219 -4.60 -11.10 -2.71
C SER A 219 -4.91 -12.55 -2.34
N LYS A 220 -4.55 -13.53 -3.19
CA LYS A 220 -4.87 -14.97 -3.01
C LYS A 220 -6.38 -15.22 -2.79
N MET A 221 -7.24 -14.42 -3.39
CA MET A 221 -8.70 -14.50 -3.31
C MET A 221 -9.28 -14.98 -4.66
N THR A 222 -10.28 -15.86 -4.61
CA THR A 222 -11.02 -16.30 -5.81
C THR A 222 -12.19 -15.35 -6.10
N MET A 223 -12.66 -15.33 -7.37
CA MET A 223 -13.85 -14.58 -7.75
C MET A 223 -15.11 -15.04 -6.99
N GLU A 224 -15.24 -16.34 -6.74
CA GLU A 224 -16.35 -16.92 -5.99
C GLU A 224 -16.39 -16.42 -4.55
N LEU A 225 -15.22 -16.42 -3.87
CA LEU A 225 -15.11 -15.92 -2.51
C LEU A 225 -15.41 -14.41 -2.43
N TYR A 226 -14.93 -13.64 -3.40
CA TYR A 226 -15.23 -12.21 -3.52
C TYR A 226 -16.75 -11.99 -3.70
N CYS A 227 -17.38 -12.67 -4.66
CA CYS A 227 -18.81 -12.54 -4.90
C CYS A 227 -19.63 -12.96 -3.68
N LYS A 228 -19.25 -14.04 -3.00
CA LYS A 228 -19.90 -14.49 -1.77
C LYS A 228 -19.79 -13.46 -0.65
N SER A 229 -18.62 -12.86 -0.46
CA SER A 229 -18.40 -11.83 0.56
C SER A 229 -19.14 -10.52 0.26
N ALA A 230 -19.31 -10.19 -1.02
CA ALA A 230 -20.04 -9.00 -1.46
C ALA A 230 -21.56 -9.22 -1.58
N GLY A 231 -22.05 -10.45 -1.47
CA GLY A 231 -23.46 -10.80 -1.68
C GLY A 231 -23.92 -10.62 -3.14
N LEU A 232 -23.01 -10.78 -4.11
CA LEU A 232 -23.26 -10.54 -5.54
C LEU A 232 -23.01 -11.81 -6.35
N THR A 233 -23.63 -11.89 -7.54
CA THR A 233 -23.25 -12.88 -8.56
C THR A 233 -22.18 -12.30 -9.51
N PRO A 234 -21.41 -13.15 -10.23
CA PRO A 234 -20.48 -12.69 -11.25
C PRO A 234 -21.16 -11.84 -12.35
N GLU A 235 -22.39 -12.16 -12.70
CA GLU A 235 -23.20 -11.39 -13.65
C GLU A 235 -23.55 -10.00 -13.11
N GLN A 236 -23.92 -9.91 -11.83
CA GLN A 236 -24.20 -8.62 -11.18
C GLN A 236 -22.95 -7.76 -11.10
N VAL A 237 -21.77 -8.35 -10.86
CA VAL A 237 -20.49 -7.63 -10.88
C VAL A 237 -20.20 -7.11 -12.29
N ARG A 238 -20.39 -7.94 -13.34
CA ARG A 238 -20.20 -7.54 -14.74
C ARG A 238 -21.16 -6.42 -15.14
N GLU A 239 -22.44 -6.54 -14.78
CA GLU A 239 -23.42 -5.49 -15.06
C GLU A 239 -23.12 -4.19 -14.31
N GLY A 240 -22.62 -4.28 -13.09
CA GLY A 240 -22.09 -3.14 -12.34
C GLY A 240 -20.98 -2.41 -13.09
N TYR A 241 -20.00 -3.13 -13.63
CA TYR A 241 -18.93 -2.55 -14.45
C TYR A 241 -19.44 -1.99 -15.78
N ARG A 242 -20.47 -2.61 -16.39
CA ARG A 242 -21.08 -2.07 -17.61
C ARG A 242 -21.74 -0.71 -17.37
N ARG A 243 -22.51 -0.59 -16.29
CA ARG A 243 -23.12 0.70 -15.88
C ARG A 243 -22.06 1.76 -15.55
N GLU A 244 -21.02 1.35 -14.86
CA GLU A 244 -19.90 2.24 -14.54
C GLU A 244 -19.16 2.70 -15.81
N ALA A 245 -18.93 1.80 -16.77
CA ALA A 245 -18.35 2.12 -18.07
C ALA A 245 -19.23 3.10 -18.85
N GLU A 246 -20.56 2.89 -18.85
CA GLU A 246 -21.50 3.82 -19.48
C GLU A 246 -21.42 5.22 -18.84
N ARG A 247 -21.44 5.29 -17.51
CA ARG A 247 -21.33 6.54 -16.75
C ARG A 247 -20.04 7.29 -17.09
N GLN A 248 -18.91 6.59 -17.09
CA GLN A 248 -17.60 7.18 -17.39
C GLN A 248 -17.49 7.66 -18.83
N LEU A 249 -18.01 6.89 -19.80
CA LEU A 249 -18.01 7.30 -21.20
C LEU A 249 -18.90 8.54 -21.43
N ARG A 250 -20.09 8.59 -20.81
CA ARG A 250 -20.96 9.77 -20.87
C ARG A 250 -20.28 11.00 -20.27
N ALA A 251 -19.66 10.87 -19.10
CA ALA A 251 -18.93 11.97 -18.46
C ALA A 251 -17.77 12.46 -19.33
N MET A 252 -16.99 11.55 -19.93
CA MET A 252 -15.90 11.87 -20.84
C MET A 252 -16.39 12.59 -22.11
N LEU A 253 -17.49 12.10 -22.70
CA LEU A 253 -18.09 12.73 -23.87
C LEU A 253 -18.67 14.12 -23.56
N ALA A 254 -19.25 14.29 -22.34
CA ALA A 254 -19.71 15.60 -21.88
C ALA A 254 -18.56 16.61 -21.79
N VAL A 255 -17.42 16.22 -21.20
CA VAL A 255 -16.21 17.07 -21.13
C VAL A 255 -15.72 17.49 -22.54
N ARG A 256 -15.81 16.56 -23.50
CA ARG A 256 -15.38 16.84 -24.89
C ARG A 256 -16.34 17.74 -25.64
N ALA A 257 -17.61 17.74 -25.25
CA ALA A 257 -18.67 18.53 -25.93
C ALA A 257 -18.86 19.91 -25.29
N ILE A 258 -18.33 20.19 -24.10
CA ILE A 258 -18.27 21.49 -23.42
C ILE A 258 -17.13 22.33 -23.99
#